data_b9be757d9d37cbd4af1e05a31a0f0cbc
#
_entry.id   b9be757d9d37cbd4af1e05a31a0f0cbc
#
_cell.length_a   1.000
_cell.length_b   1.000
_cell.length_c   1.000
_cell.angle_alpha   90.00
_cell.angle_beta   90.00
_cell.angle_gamma   90.00
#
_symmetry.space_group_name_H-M   'P 1'
#
loop_
_entity.id
_entity.type
_entity.pdbx_description
1 polymer ?
#
loop_
_entity_poly.entity_id
_entity_poly.type
_entity_poly.pdbx_seq_one_letter_code
_entity_poly.pdbx_strand_id
1 'polypeptide(L)'
;MKKLSTVFVFILLLKITTIMAQDNKAKILVLIHSDNGGTYELAKELASGIENSGSATAVIKQVKDSQNPKLKNIPVASVDELPSYDGIAFGSPVYFGNMSTGMSEFLSKTVNLWMNHALEGMPATVFMSAGSGAGKELALNAFWNTLSVHGMVLVSNGIRGTEGINKTIPQGNTVLGVTSMASLKDVERPTKDERAMAQLQGRNFAKTALALKGSFSKKLTTAAAVEKSDDINALLKQKNITLPKVPQPAGNYKPYVRSGNLVFINQVALKEGKILNPGKLGVDVNEEQVKEATKATMLNVIAVLKEAVGGDLNKVRQCVQLTGIFNTKDDYTKHADLMNTASDLTVEILGEKGKHARATLGASSIPVNSSVEIQAIFEVE
;
A
#
# COMPACT_ATOMS: atom_id res chain seq x y z
N MET A 1 31.31 10.35 49.08
CA MET A 1 31.30 9.66 47.78
C MET A 1 30.20 8.58 47.60
N LYS A 2 29.68 7.93 48.66
CA LYS A 2 28.61 6.88 48.53
C LYS A 2 27.19 7.39 48.20
N LYS A 3 26.85 8.66 48.52
CA LYS A 3 25.51 9.22 48.22
C LYS A 3 25.30 9.62 46.74
N LEU A 4 26.37 9.93 46.00
CA LEU A 4 26.26 10.30 44.58
C LEU A 4 26.00 9.11 43.67
N SER A 5 26.50 7.90 44.02
CA SER A 5 26.34 6.67 43.30
C SER A 5 24.87 6.16 43.32
N THR A 6 24.19 6.34 44.47
CA THR A 6 22.79 5.85 44.64
C THR A 6 21.80 6.71 43.84
N VAL A 7 22.02 8.01 43.72
CA VAL A 7 21.16 8.91 42.91
C VAL A 7 21.32 8.62 41.42
N PHE A 8 22.55 8.34 40.95
CA PHE A 8 22.80 8.01 39.55
C PHE A 8 22.16 6.68 39.13
N VAL A 9 22.17 5.67 39.98
CA VAL A 9 21.52 4.38 39.74
C VAL A 9 19.99 4.53 39.71
N PHE A 10 19.40 5.38 40.57
CA PHE A 10 17.95 5.62 40.59
C PHE A 10 17.49 6.40 39.36
N ILE A 11 18.26 7.37 38.86
CA ILE A 11 17.98 8.11 37.63
C ILE A 11 18.13 7.21 36.39
N LEU A 12 19.09 6.30 36.38
CA LEU A 12 19.29 5.32 35.31
C LEU A 12 18.17 4.29 35.28
N LEU A 13 17.73 3.78 36.46
CA LEU A 13 16.59 2.87 36.60
C LEU A 13 15.28 3.54 36.19
N LEU A 14 15.05 4.83 36.54
CA LEU A 14 13.87 5.58 36.06
C LEU A 14 13.88 5.80 34.55
N LYS A 15 15.04 6.05 33.92
CA LYS A 15 15.13 6.14 32.45
C LYS A 15 14.93 4.79 31.76
N ILE A 16 15.44 3.72 32.31
CA ILE A 16 15.21 2.35 31.77
C ILE A 16 13.75 1.95 31.89
N THR A 17 13.07 2.26 33.00
CA THR A 17 11.62 1.97 33.15
C THR A 17 10.76 2.83 32.22
N THR A 18 11.13 4.08 31.92
CA THR A 18 10.41 4.92 30.95
C THR A 18 10.62 4.43 29.51
N ILE A 19 11.82 3.97 29.16
CA ILE A 19 12.08 3.39 27.82
C ILE A 19 11.35 2.06 27.65
N MET A 20 11.34 1.17 28.67
CA MET A 20 10.61 -0.10 28.63
C MET A 20 9.09 0.09 28.62
N ALA A 21 8.54 1.16 29.22
CA ALA A 21 7.11 1.48 29.19
C ALA A 21 6.65 2.02 27.83
N GLN A 22 7.54 2.62 27.05
CA GLN A 22 7.20 3.14 25.71
C GLN A 22 7.16 2.02 24.65
N ASP A 23 7.92 0.96 24.83
CA ASP A 23 7.94 -0.21 23.92
C ASP A 23 6.72 -1.15 24.09
N ASN A 24 5.94 -0.96 25.14
CA ASN A 24 4.82 -1.86 25.45
C ASN A 24 3.43 -1.33 25.03
N LYS A 25 3.36 -0.13 24.45
CA LYS A 25 2.11 0.44 23.94
C LYS A 25 1.81 -0.05 22.52
N ALA A 26 0.53 -0.28 22.21
CA ALA A 26 0.11 -0.52 20.84
C ALA A 26 0.13 0.79 20.03
N LYS A 27 0.49 0.72 18.75
CA LYS A 27 0.42 1.83 17.81
C LYS A 27 -0.84 1.69 16.96
N ILE A 28 -1.78 2.61 17.09
CA ILE A 28 -3.07 2.55 16.40
C ILE A 28 -3.17 3.64 15.35
N LEU A 29 -3.53 3.26 14.12
CA LEU A 29 -3.93 4.18 13.08
C LEU A 29 -5.42 4.51 13.20
N VAL A 30 -5.76 5.79 13.23
CA VAL A 30 -7.12 6.30 13.05
C VAL A 30 -7.22 6.84 11.63
N LEU A 31 -7.66 5.99 10.70
CA LEU A 31 -7.69 6.26 9.28
C LEU A 31 -9.05 6.81 8.86
N ILE A 32 -9.09 8.03 8.31
CA ILE A 32 -10.35 8.71 8.03
C ILE A 32 -10.49 9.17 6.57
N HIS A 33 -11.74 9.19 6.12
CA HIS A 33 -12.23 10.11 5.10
C HIS A 33 -13.19 11.13 5.73
N SER A 34 -13.05 12.40 5.41
CA SER A 34 -13.91 13.43 6.00
C SER A 34 -14.00 14.67 5.10
N ASP A 35 -15.12 14.85 4.39
CA ASP A 35 -15.30 16.00 3.51
C ASP A 35 -15.67 17.27 4.31
N ASN A 36 -16.64 17.17 5.21
CA ASN A 36 -17.20 18.30 5.96
C ASN A 36 -16.65 18.42 7.40
N GLY A 37 -15.67 17.60 7.77
CA GLY A 37 -15.06 17.63 9.10
C GLY A 37 -15.78 16.79 10.17
N GLY A 38 -16.99 16.30 9.95
CA GLY A 38 -17.76 15.55 10.96
C GLY A 38 -17.10 14.26 11.40
N THR A 39 -16.60 13.47 10.46
CA THR A 39 -15.84 12.24 10.77
C THR A 39 -14.54 12.56 11.50
N TYR A 40 -13.86 13.66 11.15
CA TYR A 40 -12.63 14.08 11.82
C TYR A 40 -12.89 14.51 13.28
N GLU A 41 -13.98 15.23 13.56
CA GLU A 41 -14.33 15.59 14.95
C GLU A 41 -14.54 14.33 15.80
N LEU A 42 -15.22 13.33 15.26
CA LEU A 42 -15.42 12.04 15.95
C LEU A 42 -14.10 11.25 16.10
N ALA A 43 -13.22 11.32 15.09
CA ALA A 43 -11.89 10.69 15.13
C ALA A 43 -10.99 11.25 16.23
N LYS A 44 -11.05 12.55 16.50
CA LYS A 44 -10.30 13.18 17.61
C LYS A 44 -10.73 12.62 18.97
N GLU A 45 -12.03 12.44 19.16
CA GLU A 45 -12.54 11.90 20.42
C GLU A 45 -12.18 10.42 20.59
N LEU A 46 -12.24 9.63 19.51
CA LEU A 46 -11.81 8.22 19.54
C LEU A 46 -10.30 8.13 19.82
N ALA A 47 -9.48 8.95 19.17
CA ALA A 47 -8.04 9.03 19.41
C ALA A 47 -7.73 9.45 20.86
N SER A 48 -8.45 10.43 21.41
CA SER A 48 -8.37 10.80 22.83
C SER A 48 -8.67 9.61 23.75
N GLY A 49 -9.68 8.82 23.41
CA GLY A 49 -9.99 7.59 24.14
C GLY A 49 -8.87 6.55 24.07
N ILE A 50 -8.22 6.39 22.93
CA ILE A 50 -7.06 5.52 22.76
C ILE A 50 -5.91 5.97 23.67
N GLU A 51 -5.51 7.23 23.58
CA GLU A 51 -4.41 7.80 24.38
C GLU A 51 -4.68 7.72 25.89
N ASN A 52 -5.90 8.11 26.31
CA ASN A 52 -6.31 8.07 27.71
C ASN A 52 -6.44 6.65 28.29
N SER A 53 -6.40 5.61 27.46
CA SER A 53 -6.34 4.22 27.93
C SER A 53 -5.01 3.88 28.60
N GLY A 54 -3.94 4.61 28.28
CA GLY A 54 -2.56 4.28 28.64
C GLY A 54 -1.98 3.08 27.87
N SER A 55 -2.81 2.36 27.11
CA SER A 55 -2.46 1.07 26.45
C SER A 55 -1.92 1.25 25.02
N ALA A 56 -2.18 2.39 24.38
CA ALA A 56 -1.80 2.62 22.99
C ALA A 56 -1.51 4.11 22.71
N THR A 57 -0.87 4.36 21.57
CA THR A 57 -0.77 5.68 20.95
C THR A 57 -1.62 5.73 19.69
N ALA A 58 -2.19 6.90 19.37
CA ALA A 58 -3.04 7.11 18.22
C ALA A 58 -2.38 8.04 17.18
N VAL A 59 -2.44 7.65 15.89
CA VAL A 59 -2.01 8.48 14.78
C VAL A 59 -3.21 8.68 13.85
N ILE A 60 -3.67 9.93 13.69
CA ILE A 60 -4.75 10.24 12.75
C ILE A 60 -4.15 10.52 11.38
N LYS A 61 -4.66 9.83 10.34
CA LYS A 61 -4.33 10.06 8.94
C LYS A 61 -5.59 10.02 8.07
N GLN A 62 -5.53 10.71 6.94
CA GLN A 62 -6.61 10.69 5.96
C GLN A 62 -6.28 9.77 4.77
N VAL A 63 -7.30 9.23 4.10
CA VAL A 63 -7.14 8.34 2.92
C VAL A 63 -6.76 9.10 1.65
N LYS A 64 -7.04 10.40 1.60
CA LYS A 64 -6.67 11.32 0.53
C LYS A 64 -6.68 12.75 1.05
N ASP A 65 -5.99 13.66 0.38
CA ASP A 65 -6.03 15.08 0.69
C ASP A 65 -7.46 15.63 0.65
N SER A 66 -7.80 16.40 1.67
CA SER A 66 -9.09 17.07 1.80
C SER A 66 -8.95 18.58 1.58
N GLN A 67 -9.92 19.18 0.89
CA GLN A 67 -10.01 20.63 0.75
C GLN A 67 -10.53 21.31 2.03
N ASN A 68 -10.91 20.54 3.04
CA ASN A 68 -11.39 21.08 4.31
C ASN A 68 -10.21 21.67 5.11
N PRO A 69 -10.26 22.97 5.49
CA PRO A 69 -9.17 23.61 6.24
C PRO A 69 -8.81 22.91 7.56
N LYS A 70 -9.76 22.25 8.21
CA LYS A 70 -9.53 21.49 9.46
C LYS A 70 -8.61 20.29 9.27
N LEU A 71 -8.49 19.76 8.02
CA LEU A 71 -7.73 18.56 7.70
C LEU A 71 -6.41 18.87 6.98
N LYS A 72 -6.13 20.13 6.66
CA LYS A 72 -4.95 20.55 5.88
C LYS A 72 -3.62 20.01 6.41
N ASN A 73 -3.50 19.85 7.73
CA ASN A 73 -2.28 19.36 8.38
C ASN A 73 -2.35 17.87 8.77
N ILE A 74 -3.41 17.17 8.40
CA ILE A 74 -3.52 15.73 8.66
C ILE A 74 -2.85 14.98 7.52
N PRO A 75 -1.80 14.17 7.79
CA PRO A 75 -1.07 13.47 6.75
C PRO A 75 -1.95 12.44 6.04
N VAL A 76 -1.67 12.22 4.76
CA VAL A 76 -2.31 11.14 3.98
C VAL A 76 -1.60 9.83 4.27
N ALA A 77 -2.38 8.77 4.46
CA ALA A 77 -1.85 7.42 4.66
C ALA A 77 -1.48 6.77 3.32
N SER A 78 -0.42 5.96 3.33
CA SER A 78 -0.17 5.01 2.25
C SER A 78 -0.79 3.65 2.58
N VAL A 79 -1.19 2.90 1.56
CA VAL A 79 -1.71 1.54 1.74
C VAL A 79 -0.66 0.64 2.38
N ASP A 80 0.61 0.78 1.97
CA ASP A 80 1.70 -0.07 2.40
C ASP A 80 2.09 0.10 3.87
N GLU A 81 1.71 1.22 4.50
CA GLU A 81 2.00 1.41 5.93
C GLU A 81 1.01 0.72 6.87
N LEU A 82 -0.17 0.27 6.38
CA LEU A 82 -1.22 -0.31 7.21
C LEU A 82 -0.71 -1.47 8.11
N PRO A 83 0.12 -2.40 7.61
CA PRO A 83 0.65 -3.49 8.44
C PRO A 83 1.63 -3.05 9.54
N SER A 84 2.11 -1.81 9.51
CA SER A 84 3.04 -1.28 10.53
C SER A 84 2.35 -0.92 11.85
N TYR A 85 1.02 -0.91 11.88
CA TYR A 85 0.22 -0.61 13.05
C TYR A 85 -0.20 -1.89 13.80
N ASP A 86 -0.54 -1.75 15.07
CA ASP A 86 -1.04 -2.85 15.92
C ASP A 86 -2.58 -2.92 15.93
N GLY A 87 -3.25 -1.99 15.23
CA GLY A 87 -4.68 -1.94 15.03
C GLY A 87 -5.09 -0.71 14.22
N ILE A 88 -6.23 -0.77 13.56
CA ILE A 88 -6.73 0.33 12.72
C ILE A 88 -8.18 0.65 13.06
N ALA A 89 -8.45 1.92 13.38
CA ALA A 89 -9.80 2.46 13.51
C ALA A 89 -10.16 3.20 12.22
N PHE A 90 -11.17 2.72 11.50
CA PHE A 90 -11.59 3.26 10.23
C PHE A 90 -12.77 4.20 10.40
N GLY A 91 -12.65 5.42 9.89
CA GLY A 91 -13.68 6.45 9.96
C GLY A 91 -14.12 6.95 8.58
N SER A 92 -15.44 6.97 8.34
CA SER A 92 -16.01 7.43 7.07
C SER A 92 -17.32 8.17 7.28
N PRO A 93 -17.66 9.17 6.44
CA PRO A 93 -19.04 9.62 6.35
C PRO A 93 -19.91 8.52 5.72
N VAL A 94 -21.19 8.51 6.09
CA VAL A 94 -22.21 7.63 5.49
C VAL A 94 -22.75 8.29 4.23
N TYR A 95 -22.59 7.62 3.11
CA TYR A 95 -23.21 8.00 1.84
C TYR A 95 -24.08 6.85 1.32
N PHE A 96 -25.40 7.11 1.22
CA PHE A 96 -26.38 6.14 0.71
C PHE A 96 -26.29 4.74 1.36
N GLY A 97 -26.11 4.71 2.69
CA GLY A 97 -26.01 3.44 3.42
C GLY A 97 -24.69 2.68 3.23
N ASN A 98 -23.64 3.37 2.80
CA ASN A 98 -22.32 2.80 2.62
C ASN A 98 -21.21 3.77 3.10
N MET A 99 -19.96 3.29 3.11
CA MET A 99 -18.80 4.16 3.29
C MET A 99 -18.66 5.11 2.09
N SER A 100 -17.94 6.21 2.27
CA SER A 100 -17.64 7.16 1.21
C SER A 100 -16.81 6.57 0.09
N THR A 101 -16.92 7.16 -1.11
CA THR A 101 -16.11 6.77 -2.28
C THR A 101 -14.61 6.88 -2.01
N GLY A 102 -14.16 7.93 -1.28
CA GLY A 102 -12.73 8.09 -0.95
C GLY A 102 -12.19 6.96 -0.05
N MET A 103 -12.97 6.49 0.92
CA MET A 103 -12.59 5.34 1.74
C MET A 103 -12.63 4.04 0.93
N SER A 104 -13.66 3.85 0.11
CA SER A 104 -13.77 2.67 -0.76
C SER A 104 -12.65 2.61 -1.80
N GLU A 105 -12.29 3.74 -2.40
CA GLU A 105 -11.14 3.85 -3.32
C GLU A 105 -9.82 3.49 -2.63
N PHE A 106 -9.60 3.97 -1.41
CA PHE A 106 -8.40 3.62 -0.64
C PHE A 106 -8.34 2.11 -0.36
N LEU A 107 -9.45 1.52 0.10
CA LEU A 107 -9.52 0.09 0.40
C LEU A 107 -9.41 -0.77 -0.86
N SER A 108 -9.88 -0.31 -2.01
CA SER A 108 -9.69 -1.05 -3.28
C SER A 108 -8.22 -1.20 -3.68
N LYS A 109 -7.34 -0.33 -3.20
CA LYS A 109 -5.89 -0.40 -3.43
C LYS A 109 -5.17 -1.40 -2.50
N THR A 110 -5.88 -2.01 -1.54
CA THR A 110 -5.29 -2.97 -0.58
C THR A 110 -5.25 -4.42 -1.08
N VAL A 111 -5.52 -4.67 -2.36
CA VAL A 111 -5.54 -6.03 -2.94
C VAL A 111 -4.25 -6.80 -2.66
N ASN A 112 -3.09 -6.15 -2.80
CA ASN A 112 -1.81 -6.80 -2.51
C ASN A 112 -1.65 -7.17 -1.03
N LEU A 113 -2.17 -6.35 -0.11
CA LEU A 113 -2.17 -6.67 1.32
C LEU A 113 -3.08 -7.87 1.61
N TRP A 114 -4.23 -7.94 0.95
CA TRP A 114 -5.14 -9.08 1.06
C TRP A 114 -4.52 -10.38 0.53
N MET A 115 -3.92 -10.36 -0.66
CA MET A 115 -3.25 -11.52 -1.25
C MET A 115 -2.10 -12.05 -0.37
N ASN A 116 -1.44 -11.18 0.39
CA ASN A 116 -0.34 -11.54 1.27
C ASN A 116 -0.76 -11.76 2.74
N HIS A 117 -2.07 -11.79 3.04
CA HIS A 117 -2.61 -11.94 4.40
C HIS A 117 -2.06 -10.92 5.41
N ALA A 118 -1.73 -9.71 4.93
CA ALA A 118 -0.96 -8.74 5.69
C ALA A 118 -1.74 -8.08 6.84
N LEU A 119 -3.06 -8.08 6.76
CA LEU A 119 -3.96 -7.54 7.78
C LEU A 119 -4.73 -8.63 8.53
N GLU A 120 -4.47 -9.91 8.22
CA GLU A 120 -5.16 -11.04 8.86
C GLU A 120 -4.85 -11.08 10.36
N GLY A 121 -5.90 -11.16 11.17
CA GLY A 121 -5.82 -11.16 12.63
C GLY A 121 -5.58 -9.78 13.26
N MET A 122 -5.31 -8.72 12.46
CA MET A 122 -5.14 -7.36 12.98
C MET A 122 -6.48 -6.81 13.52
N PRO A 123 -6.51 -6.24 14.73
CA PRO A 123 -7.70 -5.59 15.26
C PRO A 123 -8.16 -4.41 14.39
N ALA A 124 -9.46 -4.34 14.14
CA ALA A 124 -10.09 -3.24 13.44
C ALA A 124 -11.38 -2.79 14.14
N THR A 125 -11.65 -1.50 14.14
CA THR A 125 -12.93 -0.93 14.59
C THR A 125 -13.39 0.12 13.60
N VAL A 126 -14.71 0.40 13.56
CA VAL A 126 -15.30 1.35 12.62
C VAL A 126 -16.08 2.42 13.37
N PHE A 127 -16.06 3.64 12.86
CA PHE A 127 -16.89 4.75 13.33
C PHE A 127 -17.31 5.60 12.12
N MET A 128 -18.50 6.24 12.20
CA MET A 128 -19.01 6.96 11.04
C MET A 128 -19.74 8.25 11.43
N SER A 129 -19.79 9.21 10.51
CA SER A 129 -20.67 10.38 10.61
C SER A 129 -21.79 10.25 9.58
N ALA A 130 -23.02 10.47 10.00
CA ALA A 130 -24.22 10.33 9.16
C ALA A 130 -25.05 11.60 9.17
N GLY A 131 -25.25 12.23 8.00
CA GLY A 131 -25.97 13.49 7.88
C GLY A 131 -27.34 13.48 8.55
N SER A 132 -28.24 12.61 8.09
CA SER A 132 -29.59 12.43 8.64
C SER A 132 -29.69 11.36 9.74
N GLY A 133 -28.63 10.61 9.97
CA GLY A 133 -28.65 9.41 10.81
C GLY A 133 -29.22 8.16 10.13
N ALA A 134 -29.80 8.28 8.94
CA ALA A 134 -30.33 7.16 8.19
C ALA A 134 -29.21 6.34 7.52
N GLY A 135 -29.39 5.03 7.43
CA GLY A 135 -28.48 4.12 6.74
C GLY A 135 -27.14 3.86 7.46
N LYS A 136 -26.92 4.40 8.64
CA LYS A 136 -25.66 4.28 9.38
C LYS A 136 -25.34 2.84 9.76
N GLU A 137 -26.33 2.06 10.18
CA GLU A 137 -26.12 0.65 10.57
C GLU A 137 -25.79 -0.22 9.37
N LEU A 138 -26.45 0.03 8.23
CA LEU A 138 -26.15 -0.68 6.98
C LEU A 138 -24.73 -0.34 6.49
N ALA A 139 -24.35 0.95 6.58
CA ALA A 139 -23.00 1.38 6.23
C ALA A 139 -21.92 0.74 7.09
N LEU A 140 -22.16 0.64 8.42
CA LEU A 140 -21.24 -0.05 9.32
C LEU A 140 -21.12 -1.55 8.99
N ASN A 141 -22.24 -2.23 8.71
CA ASN A 141 -22.24 -3.63 8.29
C ASN A 141 -21.46 -3.84 6.98
N ALA A 142 -21.68 -2.98 5.98
CA ALA A 142 -20.95 -3.04 4.71
C ALA A 142 -19.43 -2.82 4.94
N PHE A 143 -19.08 -1.89 5.83
CA PHE A 143 -17.68 -1.66 6.17
C PHE A 143 -17.06 -2.87 6.90
N TRP A 144 -17.76 -3.43 7.87
CA TRP A 144 -17.33 -4.63 8.57
C TRP A 144 -17.10 -5.81 7.62
N ASN A 145 -18.01 -5.99 6.64
CA ASN A 145 -17.84 -7.02 5.62
C ASN A 145 -16.54 -6.83 4.84
N THR A 146 -16.21 -5.60 4.45
CA THR A 146 -14.94 -5.30 3.75
C THR A 146 -13.72 -5.66 4.59
N LEU A 147 -13.72 -5.33 5.89
CA LEU A 147 -12.62 -5.66 6.79
C LEU A 147 -12.54 -7.16 7.10
N SER A 148 -13.69 -7.85 7.13
CA SER A 148 -13.75 -9.32 7.29
C SER A 148 -13.10 -10.04 6.12
N VAL A 149 -13.21 -9.51 4.88
CA VAL A 149 -12.54 -10.08 3.70
C VAL A 149 -11.01 -10.05 3.86
N HIS A 150 -10.48 -9.06 4.60
CA HIS A 150 -9.06 -9.01 4.97
C HIS A 150 -8.68 -9.94 6.14
N GLY A 151 -9.65 -10.66 6.73
CA GLY A 151 -9.40 -11.51 7.91
C GLY A 151 -9.11 -10.71 9.18
N MET A 152 -9.50 -9.43 9.25
CA MET A 152 -9.27 -8.59 10.43
C MET A 152 -10.16 -9.01 11.59
N VAL A 153 -9.68 -8.82 12.83
CA VAL A 153 -10.46 -9.03 14.05
C VAL A 153 -11.33 -7.80 14.32
N LEU A 154 -12.64 -7.92 14.11
CA LEU A 154 -13.57 -6.83 14.27
C LEU A 154 -13.90 -6.58 15.75
N VAL A 155 -13.64 -5.35 16.22
CA VAL A 155 -13.88 -4.94 17.60
C VAL A 155 -15.08 -3.98 17.62
N SER A 156 -16.22 -4.50 18.10
CA SER A 156 -17.47 -3.74 18.20
C SER A 156 -17.47 -2.79 19.40
N ASN A 157 -18.36 -1.81 19.37
CA ASN A 157 -18.57 -0.91 20.50
C ASN A 157 -19.42 -1.58 21.63
N GLY A 158 -20.34 -2.46 21.25
CA GLY A 158 -21.33 -3.02 22.17
C GLY A 158 -22.35 -1.98 22.64
N ILE A 159 -23.07 -2.29 23.71
CA ILE A 159 -24.08 -1.41 24.29
C ILE A 159 -23.65 -0.73 25.61
N ARG A 160 -22.47 -1.09 26.13
CA ARG A 160 -21.94 -0.47 27.36
C ARG A 160 -21.67 1.01 27.15
N GLY A 161 -22.00 1.82 28.15
CA GLY A 161 -21.83 3.26 28.12
C GLY A 161 -22.98 4.01 27.45
N THR A 162 -24.09 3.30 27.19
CA THR A 162 -25.31 3.92 26.65
C THR A 162 -26.34 4.23 27.75
N GLU A 163 -26.07 3.85 28.98
CA GLU A 163 -27.00 3.95 30.11
C GLU A 163 -27.36 5.42 30.45
N GLY A 164 -26.42 6.34 30.27
CA GLY A 164 -26.60 7.76 30.58
C GLY A 164 -26.93 8.65 29.37
N ILE A 165 -27.19 8.08 28.19
CA ILE A 165 -27.41 8.85 26.98
C ILE A 165 -28.70 9.67 27.07
N ASN A 166 -28.61 10.95 26.74
CA ASN A 166 -29.75 11.82 26.60
C ASN A 166 -30.65 11.39 25.43
N LYS A 167 -31.82 10.85 25.75
CA LYS A 167 -32.80 10.34 24.77
C LYS A 167 -33.74 11.43 24.27
N THR A 168 -33.63 12.67 24.74
CA THR A 168 -34.50 13.79 24.30
C THR A 168 -33.99 14.42 23.00
N ILE A 169 -32.73 14.18 22.62
CA ILE A 169 -32.16 14.60 21.35
C ILE A 169 -31.70 13.37 20.57
N PRO A 170 -31.80 13.39 19.23
CA PRO A 170 -31.30 12.31 18.41
C PRO A 170 -29.79 12.12 18.63
N GLN A 171 -29.37 10.90 18.89
CA GLN A 171 -27.96 10.52 19.07
C GLN A 171 -27.50 9.60 17.94
N GLY A 172 -26.27 9.79 17.48
CA GLY A 172 -25.60 8.81 16.64
C GLY A 172 -25.03 7.71 17.53
N ASN A 173 -25.56 6.49 17.42
CA ASN A 173 -25.03 5.32 18.12
C ASN A 173 -25.40 4.03 17.42
N THR A 174 -24.51 3.06 17.44
CA THR A 174 -24.79 1.67 17.04
C THR A 174 -23.92 0.72 17.87
N VAL A 175 -24.33 -0.55 17.99
CA VAL A 175 -23.54 -1.59 18.66
C VAL A 175 -22.27 -1.94 17.87
N LEU A 176 -22.25 -1.69 16.57
CA LEU A 176 -21.15 -2.01 15.67
C LEU A 176 -20.00 -1.00 15.77
N GLY A 177 -20.32 0.25 16.07
CA GLY A 177 -19.36 1.32 16.18
C GLY A 177 -20.06 2.65 16.45
N VAL A 178 -19.36 3.61 17.05
CA VAL A 178 -19.93 4.92 17.34
C VAL A 178 -20.22 5.66 16.04
N THR A 179 -21.33 6.36 16.03
CA THR A 179 -21.66 7.28 14.94
C THR A 179 -21.96 8.67 15.50
N SER A 180 -21.83 9.72 14.67
CA SER A 180 -22.32 11.06 14.96
C SER A 180 -23.23 11.50 13.84
N MET A 181 -24.27 12.25 14.17
CA MET A 181 -25.14 12.87 13.19
C MET A 181 -24.55 14.21 12.71
N ALA A 182 -25.06 14.78 11.63
CA ALA A 182 -24.71 16.14 11.25
C ALA A 182 -25.24 17.15 12.27
N SER A 183 -24.61 18.33 12.31
CA SER A 183 -25.10 19.43 13.13
C SER A 183 -26.53 19.79 12.72
N LEU A 184 -27.41 19.81 13.71
CA LEU A 184 -28.74 20.38 13.60
C LEU A 184 -28.69 21.82 14.10
N LYS A 185 -29.66 22.63 13.73
CA LYS A 185 -29.81 23.96 14.31
C LYS A 185 -29.85 23.83 15.85
N ASP A 186 -29.00 24.57 16.53
CA ASP A 186 -28.88 24.62 17.99
C ASP A 186 -28.37 23.33 18.69
N VAL A 187 -27.84 22.33 17.92
CA VAL A 187 -27.22 21.13 18.47
C VAL A 187 -25.80 20.96 17.92
N GLU A 188 -24.82 21.16 18.79
CA GLU A 188 -23.41 20.91 18.46
C GLU A 188 -23.16 19.42 18.23
N ARG A 189 -22.32 19.10 17.21
CA ARG A 189 -21.94 17.71 16.86
C ARG A 189 -20.42 17.53 16.78
N PRO A 190 -19.88 16.40 17.26
CA PRO A 190 -20.56 15.34 18.02
C PRO A 190 -21.16 15.90 19.33
N THR A 191 -22.28 15.34 19.79
CA THR A 191 -22.82 15.67 21.11
C THR A 191 -21.90 15.23 22.24
N LYS A 192 -22.14 15.70 23.47
CA LYS A 192 -21.40 15.22 24.64
C LYS A 192 -21.42 13.69 24.75
N ASP A 193 -22.58 13.08 24.47
CA ASP A 193 -22.77 11.63 24.59
C ASP A 193 -22.07 10.89 23.43
N GLU A 194 -22.15 11.41 22.20
CA GLU A 194 -21.41 10.86 21.04
C GLU A 194 -19.90 10.91 21.27
N ARG A 195 -19.36 11.99 21.86
CA ARG A 195 -17.95 12.10 22.26
C ARG A 195 -17.59 11.08 23.33
N ALA A 196 -18.39 10.95 24.37
CA ALA A 196 -18.17 9.96 25.44
C ALA A 196 -18.13 8.53 24.91
N MET A 197 -19.04 8.18 23.98
CA MET A 197 -19.05 6.88 23.32
C MET A 197 -17.84 6.65 22.42
N ALA A 198 -17.40 7.66 21.67
CA ALA A 198 -16.18 7.57 20.85
C ALA A 198 -14.94 7.33 21.71
N GLN A 199 -14.82 8.05 22.83
CA GLN A 199 -13.72 7.84 23.78
C GLN A 199 -13.79 6.45 24.42
N LEU A 200 -14.99 5.94 24.75
CA LEU A 200 -15.15 4.58 25.27
C LEU A 200 -14.71 3.54 24.24
N GLN A 201 -15.15 3.68 22.99
CA GLN A 201 -14.73 2.79 21.90
C GLN A 201 -13.21 2.83 21.73
N GLY A 202 -12.60 4.02 21.73
CA GLY A 202 -11.15 4.19 21.66
C GLY A 202 -10.40 3.46 22.79
N ARG A 203 -10.86 3.62 24.04
CA ARG A 203 -10.27 2.92 25.20
C ARG A 203 -10.37 1.40 25.07
N ASN A 204 -11.51 0.89 24.67
CA ASN A 204 -11.73 -0.57 24.55
C ASN A 204 -10.91 -1.13 23.38
N PHE A 205 -10.88 -0.43 22.27
CA PHE A 205 -10.09 -0.79 21.10
C PHE A 205 -8.59 -0.83 21.42
N ALA A 206 -8.08 0.17 22.13
CA ALA A 206 -6.67 0.23 22.54
C ALA A 206 -6.26 -0.97 23.40
N LYS A 207 -7.10 -1.38 24.35
CA LYS A 207 -6.85 -2.57 25.18
C LYS A 207 -6.83 -3.85 24.35
N THR A 208 -7.75 -4.00 23.40
CA THR A 208 -7.80 -5.15 22.50
C THR A 208 -6.58 -5.18 21.57
N ALA A 209 -6.20 -4.04 21.00
CA ALA A 209 -5.01 -3.94 20.14
C ALA A 209 -3.72 -4.29 20.91
N LEU A 210 -3.60 -3.84 22.17
CA LEU A 210 -2.46 -4.21 23.01
C LEU A 210 -2.46 -5.72 23.33
N ALA A 211 -3.61 -6.30 23.67
CA ALA A 211 -3.72 -7.72 24.00
C ALA A 211 -3.37 -8.63 22.81
N LEU A 212 -3.68 -8.19 21.58
CA LEU A 212 -3.39 -8.92 20.35
C LEU A 212 -2.05 -8.53 19.71
N LYS A 213 -1.33 -7.54 20.28
CA LYS A 213 -0.06 -7.08 19.75
C LYS A 213 0.95 -8.24 19.64
N GLY A 214 1.42 -8.49 18.42
CA GLY A 214 2.37 -9.57 18.13
C GLY A 214 1.76 -10.97 17.97
N SER A 215 0.45 -11.15 18.20
CA SER A 215 -0.21 -12.46 18.04
C SER A 215 -0.74 -12.72 16.62
N PHE A 216 -0.95 -11.68 15.81
CA PHE A 216 -1.29 -11.82 14.40
C PHE A 216 -0.05 -11.75 13.51
N SER A 217 -0.09 -12.46 12.41
CA SER A 217 1.06 -12.59 11.51
C SER A 217 1.40 -11.26 10.86
N LYS A 218 2.41 -10.56 11.37
CA LYS A 218 3.07 -9.46 10.66
C LYS A 218 3.93 -10.03 9.51
N LYS A 219 3.39 -10.95 8.69
CA LYS A 219 4.13 -11.61 7.60
C LYS A 219 4.77 -10.66 6.57
N LEU A 220 4.38 -9.37 6.59
CA LEU A 220 5.06 -8.34 5.80
C LEU A 220 6.29 -7.73 6.48
N THR A 221 6.61 -8.07 7.73
CA THR A 221 7.80 -7.54 8.39
C THR A 221 9.11 -8.11 7.87
N THR A 222 9.12 -9.18 7.08
CA THR A 222 10.32 -9.65 6.37
C THR A 222 10.41 -9.15 4.93
N ALA A 223 9.31 -8.65 4.33
CA ALA A 223 9.35 -8.03 3.00
C ALA A 223 9.20 -6.49 3.03
N ALA A 224 8.73 -5.89 4.14
CA ALA A 224 8.52 -4.45 4.28
C ALA A 224 9.39 -3.78 5.35
N ALA A 225 10.22 -4.53 6.07
CA ALA A 225 11.37 -4.02 6.84
C ALA A 225 12.69 -4.14 6.06
N VAL A 226 12.64 -4.50 4.79
CA VAL A 226 13.52 -3.82 3.86
C VAL A 226 12.99 -2.39 3.84
N GLU A 227 13.68 -1.45 4.51
CA GLU A 227 13.64 -0.06 4.09
C GLU A 227 13.41 -0.13 2.59
N LYS A 228 12.27 0.40 2.07
CA LYS A 228 12.19 0.75 0.68
C LYS A 228 13.34 1.74 0.52
N SER A 229 14.51 1.22 0.22
CA SER A 229 15.48 2.03 -0.43
C SER A 229 14.76 2.36 -1.73
N ASP A 230 14.25 3.59 -1.84
CA ASP A 230 13.81 4.14 -3.13
C ASP A 230 14.97 4.09 -4.14
N ASP A 231 16.11 3.57 -3.73
CA ASP A 231 17.31 3.32 -4.50
C ASP A 231 17.22 1.98 -5.23
N ILE A 232 16.74 2.06 -6.47
CA ILE A 232 16.65 0.93 -7.40
C ILE A 232 18.03 0.28 -7.60
N ASN A 233 19.11 1.05 -7.51
CA ASN A 233 20.47 0.52 -7.65
C ASN A 233 20.86 -0.34 -6.43
N ALA A 234 20.42 0.03 -5.22
CA ALA A 234 20.60 -0.79 -4.02
C ALA A 234 19.75 -2.08 -4.11
N LEU A 235 18.52 -1.98 -4.63
CA LEU A 235 17.63 -3.13 -4.81
C LEU A 235 18.23 -4.17 -5.79
N LEU A 236 18.81 -3.73 -6.91
CA LEU A 236 19.50 -4.62 -7.84
C LEU A 236 20.62 -5.42 -7.15
N LYS A 237 21.42 -4.75 -6.30
CA LYS A 237 22.48 -5.42 -5.51
C LYS A 237 21.91 -6.44 -4.53
N GLN A 238 20.88 -6.06 -3.78
CA GLN A 238 20.23 -6.93 -2.79
C GLN A 238 19.65 -8.19 -3.42
N LYS A 239 19.05 -8.06 -4.61
CA LYS A 239 18.47 -9.19 -5.35
C LYS A 239 19.49 -9.96 -6.19
N ASN A 240 20.77 -9.61 -6.12
CA ASN A 240 21.84 -10.18 -6.95
C ASN A 240 21.52 -10.10 -8.46
N ILE A 241 20.80 -9.04 -8.89
CA ILE A 241 20.51 -8.77 -10.30
C ILE A 241 21.68 -7.99 -10.89
N THR A 242 22.43 -8.63 -11.75
CA THR A 242 23.51 -7.98 -12.51
C THR A 242 23.00 -7.60 -13.88
N LEU A 243 23.01 -6.29 -14.18
CA LEU A 243 22.68 -5.80 -15.52
C LEU A 243 23.81 -6.09 -16.50
N PRO A 244 23.49 -6.53 -17.72
CA PRO A 244 24.49 -6.76 -18.75
C PRO A 244 25.13 -5.45 -19.22
N LYS A 245 26.24 -5.56 -19.95
CA LYS A 245 26.80 -4.43 -20.70
C LYS A 245 25.77 -4.02 -21.77
N VAL A 246 25.58 -2.70 -21.94
CA VAL A 246 24.66 -2.17 -22.94
C VAL A 246 25.02 -2.69 -24.34
N PRO A 247 24.07 -3.34 -25.04
CA PRO A 247 24.30 -3.81 -26.39
C PRO A 247 24.58 -2.65 -27.33
N GLN A 248 25.61 -2.82 -28.18
CA GLN A 248 25.94 -1.83 -29.21
C GLN A 248 25.01 -1.98 -30.42
N PRO A 249 24.58 -0.87 -31.06
CA PRO A 249 23.78 -0.92 -32.27
C PRO A 249 24.52 -1.66 -33.40
N ALA A 250 23.80 -2.53 -34.11
CA ALA A 250 24.33 -3.22 -35.30
C ALA A 250 24.20 -2.42 -36.61
N GLY A 251 23.69 -1.20 -36.53
CA GLY A 251 23.45 -0.36 -37.69
C GLY A 251 23.36 1.13 -37.33
N ASN A 252 22.88 1.94 -38.26
CA ASN A 252 22.75 3.39 -38.07
C ASN A 252 21.49 3.75 -37.24
N TYR A 253 21.48 3.39 -35.96
CA TYR A 253 20.46 3.74 -34.99
C TYR A 253 21.09 3.85 -33.59
N LYS A 254 20.31 4.33 -32.61
CA LYS A 254 20.75 4.50 -31.21
C LYS A 254 20.14 3.40 -30.32
N PRO A 255 20.80 3.00 -29.22
CA PRO A 255 20.23 2.03 -28.28
C PRO A 255 18.93 2.53 -27.63
N TYR A 256 18.79 3.84 -27.52
CA TYR A 256 17.57 4.50 -27.05
C TYR A 256 17.43 5.89 -27.73
N VAL A 257 16.20 6.39 -27.71
CA VAL A 257 15.88 7.77 -28.07
C VAL A 257 15.08 8.39 -26.94
N ARG A 258 15.42 9.61 -26.53
CA ARG A 258 14.67 10.40 -25.58
C ARG A 258 13.91 11.50 -26.32
N SER A 259 12.60 11.63 -26.02
CA SER A 259 11.73 12.70 -26.49
C SER A 259 10.96 13.26 -25.30
N GLY A 260 11.31 14.48 -24.87
CA GLY A 260 10.81 15.02 -23.62
C GLY A 260 11.21 14.13 -22.42
N ASN A 261 10.23 13.69 -21.66
CA ASN A 261 10.43 12.79 -20.53
C ASN A 261 10.30 11.30 -20.90
N LEU A 262 10.08 10.96 -22.18
CA LEU A 262 9.95 9.58 -22.61
C LEU A 262 11.24 9.05 -23.21
N VAL A 263 11.61 7.84 -22.81
CA VAL A 263 12.73 7.06 -23.34
C VAL A 263 12.16 5.84 -24.06
N PHE A 264 12.52 5.71 -25.32
CA PHE A 264 12.12 4.62 -26.22
C PHE A 264 13.30 3.67 -26.39
N ILE A 265 13.08 2.38 -26.12
CA ILE A 265 14.10 1.33 -26.16
C ILE A 265 13.54 0.14 -26.94
N ASN A 266 14.39 -0.48 -27.76
CA ASN A 266 14.08 -1.74 -28.44
C ASN A 266 15.27 -2.70 -28.31
N GLN A 267 15.03 -3.93 -27.83
CA GLN A 267 16.07 -4.93 -27.62
C GLN A 267 15.63 -6.32 -28.04
N VAL A 268 16.60 -7.12 -28.45
CA VAL A 268 16.49 -8.55 -28.71
C VAL A 268 17.26 -9.35 -27.64
N ALA A 269 17.18 -10.66 -27.65
CA ALA A 269 17.78 -11.55 -26.65
C ALA A 269 19.31 -11.69 -26.82
N LEU A 270 20.05 -10.59 -26.63
CA LEU A 270 21.51 -10.59 -26.67
C LEU A 270 22.11 -11.01 -25.31
N LYS A 271 23.04 -11.95 -25.33
CA LYS A 271 23.89 -12.35 -24.20
C LYS A 271 25.31 -12.48 -24.70
N GLU A 272 26.24 -11.68 -24.16
CA GLU A 272 27.67 -11.70 -24.55
C GLU A 272 27.90 -11.54 -26.07
N GLY A 273 27.08 -10.67 -26.71
CA GLY A 273 27.17 -10.40 -28.13
C GLY A 273 26.57 -11.44 -29.07
N LYS A 274 25.95 -12.50 -28.53
CA LYS A 274 25.26 -13.55 -29.30
C LYS A 274 23.76 -13.56 -28.95
N ILE A 275 22.94 -14.02 -29.91
CA ILE A 275 21.51 -14.24 -29.64
C ILE A 275 21.36 -15.46 -28.73
N LEU A 276 20.70 -15.28 -27.61
CA LEU A 276 20.36 -16.35 -26.68
C LEU A 276 19.11 -17.06 -27.19
N ASN A 277 19.17 -18.40 -27.28
CA ASN A 277 18.06 -19.24 -27.74
C ASN A 277 17.44 -18.73 -29.07
N PRO A 278 18.24 -18.63 -30.17
CA PRO A 278 17.71 -18.19 -31.45
C PRO A 278 16.73 -19.22 -32.03
N GLY A 279 15.77 -18.73 -32.79
CA GLY A 279 14.84 -19.61 -33.52
C GLY A 279 13.38 -19.34 -33.20
N LYS A 280 12.55 -20.16 -33.85
CA LYS A 280 11.09 -20.07 -33.79
C LYS A 280 10.54 -20.97 -32.68
N LEU A 281 9.71 -20.44 -31.80
CA LEU A 281 9.03 -21.20 -30.75
C LEU A 281 8.12 -22.26 -31.38
N GLY A 282 8.26 -23.49 -30.91
CA GLY A 282 7.52 -24.66 -31.39
C GLY A 282 8.12 -25.33 -32.63
N VAL A 283 9.27 -24.81 -33.11
CA VAL A 283 10.09 -25.40 -34.18
C VAL A 283 11.51 -25.60 -33.69
N ASP A 284 12.22 -24.54 -33.34
CA ASP A 284 13.64 -24.53 -32.98
C ASP A 284 13.88 -24.47 -31.47
N VAL A 285 12.95 -23.80 -30.74
CA VAL A 285 13.05 -23.54 -29.30
C VAL A 285 11.73 -23.85 -28.59
N ASN A 286 11.83 -24.16 -27.30
CA ASN A 286 10.66 -24.41 -26.43
C ASN A 286 10.32 -23.18 -25.58
N GLU A 287 9.19 -23.23 -24.84
CA GLU A 287 8.69 -22.11 -24.02
C GLU A 287 9.70 -21.68 -22.94
N GLU A 288 10.40 -22.59 -22.28
CA GLU A 288 11.37 -22.28 -21.23
C GLU A 288 12.59 -21.54 -21.80
N GLN A 289 13.06 -21.94 -22.97
CA GLN A 289 14.13 -21.25 -23.68
C GLN A 289 13.71 -19.83 -24.11
N VAL A 290 12.45 -19.65 -24.54
CA VAL A 290 11.93 -18.31 -24.87
C VAL A 290 11.73 -17.45 -23.64
N LYS A 291 11.30 -18.00 -22.51
CA LYS A 291 11.23 -17.27 -21.22
C LYS A 291 12.62 -16.84 -20.76
N GLU A 292 13.64 -17.70 -20.88
CA GLU A 292 15.03 -17.32 -20.58
C GLU A 292 15.51 -16.17 -21.50
N ALA A 293 15.22 -16.26 -22.80
CA ALA A 293 15.51 -15.21 -23.77
C ALA A 293 14.76 -13.90 -23.44
N THR A 294 13.48 -14.00 -23.04
CA THR A 294 12.65 -12.86 -22.61
C THR A 294 13.23 -12.15 -21.39
N LYS A 295 13.69 -12.92 -20.40
CA LYS A 295 14.39 -12.38 -19.22
C LYS A 295 15.67 -11.65 -19.60
N ALA A 296 16.49 -12.24 -20.45
CA ALA A 296 17.73 -11.63 -20.93
C ALA A 296 17.45 -10.35 -21.73
N THR A 297 16.44 -10.35 -22.59
CA THR A 297 16.01 -9.17 -23.36
C THR A 297 15.59 -8.04 -22.42
N MET A 298 14.81 -8.33 -21.39
CA MET A 298 14.37 -7.30 -20.42
C MET A 298 15.54 -6.74 -19.61
N LEU A 299 16.52 -7.56 -19.23
CA LEU A 299 17.74 -7.10 -18.57
C LEU A 299 18.55 -6.16 -19.49
N ASN A 300 18.61 -6.42 -20.80
CA ASN A 300 19.19 -5.51 -21.78
C ASN A 300 18.43 -4.18 -21.84
N VAL A 301 17.09 -4.23 -21.84
CA VAL A 301 16.24 -3.02 -21.79
C VAL A 301 16.57 -2.17 -20.55
N ILE A 302 16.64 -2.79 -19.37
CA ILE A 302 16.98 -2.08 -18.12
C ILE A 302 18.42 -1.54 -18.13
N ALA A 303 19.38 -2.25 -18.73
CA ALA A 303 20.74 -1.77 -18.88
C ALA A 303 20.81 -0.50 -19.76
N VAL A 304 20.08 -0.51 -20.87
CA VAL A 304 19.95 0.67 -21.77
C VAL A 304 19.24 1.81 -21.08
N LEU A 305 18.15 1.53 -20.33
CA LEU A 305 17.44 2.53 -19.53
C LEU A 305 18.36 3.18 -18.50
N LYS A 306 19.20 2.38 -17.81
CA LYS A 306 20.17 2.89 -16.84
C LYS A 306 21.17 3.86 -17.49
N GLU A 307 21.65 3.56 -18.71
CA GLU A 307 22.50 4.48 -19.47
C GLU A 307 21.75 5.76 -19.84
N ALA A 308 20.49 5.64 -20.29
CA ALA A 308 19.65 6.77 -20.71
C ALA A 308 19.37 7.78 -19.57
N VAL A 309 19.36 7.32 -18.32
CA VAL A 309 19.18 8.15 -17.11
C VAL A 309 20.50 8.53 -16.41
N GLY A 310 21.65 8.34 -17.09
CA GLY A 310 22.97 8.72 -16.58
C GLY A 310 23.46 7.82 -15.44
N GLY A 311 23.04 6.55 -15.41
CA GLY A 311 23.48 5.53 -14.43
C GLY A 311 22.59 5.42 -13.19
N ASP A 312 21.64 6.33 -12.98
CA ASP A 312 20.77 6.37 -11.81
C ASP A 312 19.32 6.02 -12.18
N LEU A 313 18.94 4.75 -11.95
CA LEU A 313 17.58 4.25 -12.20
C LEU A 313 16.51 4.90 -11.30
N ASN A 314 16.89 5.61 -10.24
CA ASN A 314 15.93 6.31 -9.38
C ASN A 314 15.23 7.45 -10.13
N LYS A 315 15.83 7.96 -11.21
CA LYS A 315 15.23 8.95 -12.13
C LYS A 315 14.11 8.38 -13.00
N VAL A 316 13.88 7.08 -12.98
CA VAL A 316 12.73 6.47 -13.66
C VAL A 316 11.46 6.80 -12.88
N ARG A 317 10.47 7.40 -13.56
CA ARG A 317 9.16 7.71 -12.99
C ARG A 317 8.19 6.55 -13.17
N GLN A 318 8.15 5.95 -14.37
CA GLN A 318 7.26 4.85 -14.68
C GLN A 318 7.71 4.08 -15.93
N CYS A 319 7.46 2.77 -15.95
CA CYS A 319 7.36 2.00 -17.19
C CYS A 319 5.98 2.28 -17.80
N VAL A 320 5.93 2.94 -18.97
CA VAL A 320 4.69 3.34 -19.62
C VAL A 320 4.10 2.17 -20.38
N GLN A 321 4.94 1.50 -21.19
CA GLN A 321 4.49 0.40 -22.05
C GLN A 321 5.62 -0.61 -22.29
N LEU A 322 5.25 -1.89 -22.35
CA LEU A 322 6.05 -2.97 -22.89
C LEU A 322 5.28 -3.66 -24.01
N THR A 323 5.96 -3.88 -25.14
CA THR A 323 5.46 -4.69 -26.26
C THR A 323 6.42 -5.84 -26.50
N GLY A 324 5.92 -7.08 -26.34
CA GLY A 324 6.67 -8.30 -26.62
C GLY A 324 6.29 -8.86 -28.00
N ILE A 325 7.29 -9.05 -28.86
CA ILE A 325 7.15 -9.66 -30.18
C ILE A 325 7.90 -10.98 -30.13
N PHE A 326 7.21 -12.10 -30.38
CA PHE A 326 7.76 -13.44 -30.26
C PHE A 326 7.83 -14.14 -31.61
N ASN A 327 8.96 -14.73 -31.95
CA ASN A 327 9.12 -15.57 -33.13
C ASN A 327 8.43 -16.92 -32.87
N THR A 328 7.22 -17.08 -33.34
CA THR A 328 6.38 -18.25 -33.06
C THR A 328 5.84 -18.88 -34.32
N LYS A 329 5.47 -20.15 -34.27
CA LYS A 329 4.61 -20.77 -35.29
C LYS A 329 3.22 -20.09 -35.26
N ASP A 330 2.50 -20.20 -36.39
CA ASP A 330 1.30 -19.39 -36.64
C ASP A 330 0.10 -19.71 -35.72
N ASP A 331 0.06 -20.92 -35.15
CA ASP A 331 -1.01 -21.38 -34.26
C ASP A 331 -0.73 -21.17 -32.77
N TYR A 332 0.39 -20.54 -32.41
CA TYR A 332 0.73 -20.27 -31.01
C TYR A 332 -0.08 -19.08 -30.46
N THR A 333 -0.76 -19.27 -29.32
CA THR A 333 -1.67 -18.25 -28.74
C THR A 333 -1.32 -17.81 -27.33
N LYS A 334 -0.25 -18.39 -26.72
CA LYS A 334 0.13 -18.12 -25.31
C LYS A 334 1.22 -17.06 -25.16
N HIS A 335 1.25 -16.05 -26.03
CA HIS A 335 2.27 -14.99 -26.00
C HIS A 335 2.29 -14.23 -24.65
N ALA A 336 1.11 -14.08 -24.03
CA ALA A 336 1.00 -13.40 -22.74
C ALA A 336 1.78 -14.11 -21.63
N ASP A 337 1.80 -15.45 -21.62
CA ASP A 337 2.53 -16.25 -20.61
C ASP A 337 4.04 -16.07 -20.75
N LEU A 338 4.54 -15.96 -21.96
CA LEU A 338 5.95 -15.68 -22.21
C LEU A 338 6.35 -14.27 -21.73
N MET A 339 5.48 -13.29 -21.99
CA MET A 339 5.73 -11.91 -21.64
C MET A 339 5.61 -11.63 -20.14
N ASN A 340 4.92 -12.48 -19.36
CA ASN A 340 4.88 -12.38 -17.90
C ASN A 340 6.31 -12.32 -17.32
N THR A 341 7.25 -13.07 -17.88
CA THR A 341 8.66 -13.06 -17.46
C THR A 341 9.28 -11.65 -17.49
N ALA A 342 9.03 -10.87 -18.54
CA ALA A 342 9.52 -9.49 -18.63
C ALA A 342 8.74 -8.54 -17.72
N SER A 343 7.41 -8.70 -17.64
CA SER A 343 6.55 -7.86 -16.79
C SER A 343 6.90 -8.03 -15.32
N ASP A 344 7.02 -9.27 -14.85
CA ASP A 344 7.36 -9.59 -13.46
C ASP A 344 8.75 -9.07 -13.09
N LEU A 345 9.74 -9.26 -13.97
CA LEU A 345 11.08 -8.70 -13.76
C LEU A 345 11.09 -7.18 -13.70
N THR A 346 10.29 -6.50 -14.53
CA THR A 346 10.18 -5.04 -14.53
C THR A 346 9.60 -4.54 -13.20
N VAL A 347 8.55 -5.19 -12.71
CA VAL A 347 7.96 -4.86 -11.40
C VAL A 347 8.91 -5.24 -10.26
N GLU A 348 9.64 -6.35 -10.39
CA GLU A 348 10.66 -6.76 -9.40
C GLU A 348 11.76 -5.72 -9.24
N ILE A 349 12.19 -5.06 -10.32
CA ILE A 349 13.28 -4.07 -10.32
C ILE A 349 12.77 -2.67 -9.98
N LEU A 350 11.63 -2.25 -10.54
CA LEU A 350 11.13 -0.87 -10.45
C LEU A 350 9.99 -0.69 -9.44
N GLY A 351 9.50 -1.78 -8.82
CA GLY A 351 8.36 -1.73 -7.91
C GLY A 351 7.07 -1.24 -8.61
N GLU A 352 6.30 -0.38 -7.97
CA GLU A 352 5.08 0.20 -8.54
C GLU A 352 5.33 0.97 -9.85
N LYS A 353 6.50 1.59 -9.99
CA LYS A 353 6.93 2.26 -11.22
C LYS A 353 7.11 1.29 -12.40
N GLY A 354 7.22 -0.01 -12.14
CA GLY A 354 7.33 -1.07 -13.15
C GLY A 354 6.00 -1.55 -13.73
N LYS A 355 4.86 -1.20 -13.15
CA LYS A 355 3.54 -1.53 -13.71
C LYS A 355 3.29 -0.72 -14.99
N HIS A 356 2.84 -1.39 -16.05
CA HIS A 356 2.85 -0.83 -17.39
C HIS A 356 1.66 -1.32 -18.24
N ALA A 357 1.32 -0.55 -19.28
CA ALA A 357 0.48 -1.06 -20.37
C ALA A 357 1.25 -2.11 -21.17
N ARG A 358 0.57 -3.16 -21.66
CA ARG A 358 1.23 -4.27 -22.34
C ARG A 358 0.53 -4.69 -23.61
N ALA A 359 1.33 -4.97 -24.65
CA ALA A 359 0.90 -5.68 -25.83
C ALA A 359 1.81 -6.90 -26.08
N THR A 360 1.25 -7.99 -26.61
CA THR A 360 2.01 -9.18 -27.00
C THR A 360 1.50 -9.69 -28.32
N LEU A 361 2.41 -10.10 -29.20
CA LEU A 361 2.09 -10.66 -30.51
C LEU A 361 3.13 -11.67 -30.97
N GLY A 362 2.71 -12.55 -31.87
CA GLY A 362 3.57 -13.47 -32.60
C GLY A 362 4.01 -12.84 -33.93
N ALA A 363 5.21 -13.17 -34.37
CA ALA A 363 5.73 -12.84 -35.69
C ALA A 363 6.29 -14.09 -36.35
N SER A 364 6.17 -14.17 -37.68
CA SER A 364 6.72 -15.31 -38.45
C SER A 364 8.25 -15.28 -38.54
N SER A 365 8.89 -14.14 -38.28
CA SER A 365 10.33 -13.96 -38.17
C SER A 365 10.67 -12.68 -37.40
N ILE A 366 11.82 -12.69 -36.71
CA ILE A 366 12.37 -11.54 -36.00
C ILE A 366 13.83 -11.35 -36.45
N PRO A 367 14.34 -10.11 -36.44
CA PRO A 367 15.73 -9.83 -36.81
C PRO A 367 16.74 -10.73 -36.09
N VAL A 368 17.83 -11.10 -36.77
CA VAL A 368 18.91 -11.98 -36.30
C VAL A 368 18.43 -13.34 -35.74
N ASN A 369 17.28 -13.79 -36.20
CA ASN A 369 16.63 -15.02 -35.75
C ASN A 369 16.40 -15.07 -34.22
N SER A 370 16.23 -13.91 -33.56
CA SER A 370 15.88 -13.89 -32.13
C SER A 370 14.54 -14.57 -31.89
N SER A 371 14.39 -15.20 -30.75
CA SER A 371 13.09 -15.77 -30.33
C SER A 371 12.14 -14.74 -29.72
N VAL A 372 12.67 -13.57 -29.32
CA VAL A 372 11.89 -12.47 -28.74
C VAL A 372 12.55 -11.11 -29.02
N GLU A 373 11.71 -10.10 -29.20
CA GLU A 373 12.05 -8.68 -29.22
C GLU A 373 11.11 -7.95 -28.25
N ILE A 374 11.67 -7.02 -27.46
CA ILE A 374 10.90 -6.19 -26.52
C ILE A 374 11.10 -4.72 -26.87
N GLN A 375 9.98 -4.03 -27.12
CA GLN A 375 9.90 -2.57 -27.22
C GLN A 375 9.40 -2.03 -25.87
N ALA A 376 10.07 -1.01 -25.37
CA ALA A 376 9.77 -0.45 -24.06
C ALA A 376 9.76 1.08 -24.11
N ILE A 377 8.80 1.68 -23.40
CA ILE A 377 8.68 3.13 -23.20
C ILE A 377 8.70 3.39 -21.70
N PHE A 378 9.61 4.25 -21.27
CA PHE A 378 9.71 4.69 -19.87
C PHE A 378 9.55 6.19 -19.77
N GLU A 379 8.87 6.65 -18.72
CA GLU A 379 8.90 8.04 -18.29
C GLU A 379 10.04 8.24 -17.31
N VAL A 380 10.84 9.29 -17.51
CA VAL A 380 11.99 9.64 -16.68
C VAL A 380 11.97 11.13 -16.31
N GLU A 381 12.80 11.53 -15.35
CA GLU A 381 12.97 12.94 -14.96
C GLU A 381 13.56 13.79 -16.08
#